data_9eba4d343e492110bc394d9048375270
#
_entry.id   9eba4d343e492110bc394d9048375270
#
_cell.length_a   1.000
_cell.length_b   1.000
_cell.length_c   1.000
_cell.angle_alpha   90.00
_cell.angle_beta   90.00
_cell.angle_gamma   90.00
#
_symmetry.space_group_name_H-M   'P 1'
#
loop_
_entity.id
_entity.type
_entity.pdbx_description
1 polymer ?
#
loop_
_entity_poly.entity_id
_entity_poly.type
_entity_poly.pdbx_seq_one_letter_code
_entity_poly.pdbx_strand_id
1 'polypeptide(L)'
;LKDLKGKYVLLSFWASYDANSRMQNASLSHAISKTNNVEMVSVSFDTYQSIFNESIKKDRILTANCFVEPNGEKSEIFQTYRLHKGFKNYLLDENGVIIAKDINAKQLSSYLN
;
A
#
# COMPACT_ATOMS: atom_id res chain seq x y z
N LEU A 1 10.48 3.38 -6.81
CA LEU A 1 10.93 3.29 -5.40
C LEU A 1 12.33 3.86 -5.17
N LYS A 2 13.09 4.07 -6.24
CA LYS A 2 14.43 4.68 -6.13
C LYS A 2 14.40 6.07 -5.52
N ASP A 3 13.34 6.82 -5.81
CA ASP A 3 13.21 8.20 -5.34
C ASP A 3 12.91 8.30 -3.85
N LEU A 4 12.61 7.15 -3.21
CA LEU A 4 12.29 7.10 -1.79
C LEU A 4 13.41 6.49 -0.96
N LYS A 5 14.60 6.36 -1.54
CA LYS A 5 15.77 5.87 -0.81
C LYS A 5 16.09 6.75 0.38
N GLY A 6 16.44 6.13 1.49
CA GLY A 6 16.76 6.85 2.72
C GLY A 6 15.60 6.92 3.70
N LYS A 7 14.44 6.39 3.31
CA LYS A 7 13.26 6.29 4.17
C LYS A 7 12.71 4.88 4.15
N TYR A 8 11.99 4.51 5.20
CA TYR A 8 11.20 3.29 5.14
C TYR A 8 10.07 3.49 4.14
N VAL A 9 9.73 2.42 3.41
CA VAL A 9 8.64 2.44 2.44
C VAL A 9 7.64 1.35 2.80
N LEU A 10 6.38 1.73 2.98
CA LEU A 10 5.31 0.76 3.13
C LEU A 10 4.60 0.62 1.79
N LEU A 11 4.76 -0.55 1.17
CA LEU A 11 4.14 -0.86 -0.11
C LEU A 11 2.85 -1.62 0.16
N SER A 12 1.71 -1.02 -0.18
CA SER A 12 0.39 -1.58 0.10
C SER A 12 -0.32 -1.94 -1.20
N PHE A 13 -0.67 -3.21 -1.36
CA PHE A 13 -1.46 -3.68 -2.49
C PHE A 13 -2.89 -3.90 -2.04
N TRP A 14 -3.85 -3.37 -2.80
CA TRP A 14 -5.26 -3.45 -2.42
C TRP A 14 -6.17 -3.31 -3.63
N ALA A 15 -7.46 -3.51 -3.37
CA ALA A 15 -8.49 -3.23 -4.37
C ALA A 15 -9.79 -2.91 -3.63
N SER A 16 -10.63 -2.07 -4.22
CA SER A 16 -11.88 -1.66 -3.58
C SER A 16 -12.86 -2.83 -3.41
N TYR A 17 -12.75 -3.85 -4.25
CA TYR A 17 -13.59 -5.04 -4.17
C TYR A 17 -13.13 -6.03 -3.10
N ASP A 18 -11.96 -5.82 -2.51
CA ASP A 18 -11.43 -6.65 -1.43
C ASP A 18 -11.49 -5.84 -0.14
N ALA A 19 -12.54 -6.06 0.64
CA ALA A 19 -12.83 -5.25 1.83
C ALA A 19 -11.68 -5.26 2.84
N ASN A 20 -11.04 -6.40 3.05
CA ASN A 20 -9.94 -6.52 4.00
C ASN A 20 -8.73 -5.69 3.59
N SER A 21 -8.31 -5.80 2.34
CA SER A 21 -7.16 -5.03 1.84
C SER A 21 -7.44 -3.54 1.83
N ARG A 22 -8.67 -3.15 1.49
CA ARG A 22 -9.08 -1.75 1.50
C ARG A 22 -9.03 -1.17 2.91
N MET A 23 -9.54 -1.92 3.89
CA MET A 23 -9.54 -1.50 5.28
C MET A 23 -8.11 -1.37 5.82
N GLN A 24 -7.24 -2.33 5.51
CA GLN A 24 -5.84 -2.28 5.91
C GLN A 24 -5.12 -1.09 5.28
N ASN A 25 -5.37 -0.83 4.01
CA ASN A 25 -4.77 0.29 3.31
C ASN A 25 -5.15 1.62 3.97
N ALA A 26 -6.42 1.79 4.32
CA ALA A 26 -6.89 3.00 4.97
C ALA A 26 -6.29 3.16 6.37
N SER A 27 -6.28 2.08 7.16
CA SER A 27 -5.74 2.08 8.51
C SER A 27 -4.25 2.44 8.52
N LEU A 28 -3.47 1.85 7.62
CA LEU A 28 -2.04 2.12 7.50
C LEU A 28 -1.78 3.54 7.02
N SER A 29 -2.58 4.02 6.08
CA SER A 29 -2.46 5.40 5.59
C SER A 29 -2.64 6.40 6.72
N HIS A 30 -3.63 6.19 7.57
CA HIS A 30 -3.86 7.06 8.72
C HIS A 30 -2.72 6.99 9.74
N ALA A 31 -2.19 5.80 9.98
CA ALA A 31 -1.06 5.63 10.90
C ALA A 31 0.19 6.36 10.39
N ILE A 32 0.46 6.24 9.09
CA ILE A 32 1.64 6.86 8.46
C ILE A 32 1.55 8.38 8.44
N SER A 33 0.34 8.93 8.34
CA SER A 33 0.18 10.39 8.33
C SER A 33 0.74 11.06 9.58
N LYS A 34 0.99 10.29 10.64
CA LYS A 34 1.50 10.79 11.91
C LYS A 34 3.01 10.58 12.07
N THR A 35 3.69 10.10 11.03
CA THR A 35 5.14 9.84 11.08
C THR A 35 5.88 10.59 9.99
N ASN A 36 7.20 10.75 10.17
CA ASN A 36 8.04 11.49 9.22
C ASN A 36 9.07 10.63 8.51
N ASN A 37 9.28 9.41 8.96
CA ASN A 37 10.38 8.57 8.46
C ASN A 37 9.92 7.39 7.61
N VAL A 38 8.66 7.37 7.20
CA VAL A 38 8.14 6.34 6.34
C VAL A 38 7.26 6.96 5.25
N GLU A 39 7.41 6.46 4.04
CA GLU A 39 6.56 6.83 2.90
C GLU A 39 5.69 5.64 2.56
N MET A 40 4.44 5.91 2.21
CA MET A 40 3.53 4.85 1.78
C MET A 40 3.34 4.91 0.27
N VAL A 41 3.50 3.76 -0.38
CA VAL A 41 3.18 3.59 -1.78
C VAL A 41 2.03 2.60 -1.85
N SER A 42 0.89 3.08 -2.32
CA SER A 42 -0.35 2.31 -2.35
C SER A 42 -0.71 2.02 -3.81
N VAL A 43 -0.87 0.75 -4.15
CA VAL A 43 -1.19 0.33 -5.52
C VAL A 43 -2.52 -0.40 -5.52
N SER A 44 -3.50 0.17 -6.21
CA SER A 44 -4.83 -0.42 -6.36
C SER A 44 -4.89 -1.23 -7.65
N PHE A 45 -5.52 -2.39 -7.58
CA PHE A 45 -5.75 -3.24 -8.75
C PHE A 45 -7.16 -3.10 -9.30
N ASP A 46 -7.84 -2.01 -8.97
CA ASP A 46 -9.14 -1.68 -9.54
C ASP A 46 -8.97 -1.41 -11.05
N THR A 47 -9.88 -1.97 -11.85
CA THR A 47 -9.84 -1.78 -13.29
C THR A 47 -10.51 -0.49 -13.73
N TYR A 48 -11.31 0.12 -12.87
CA TYR A 48 -12.03 1.35 -13.17
C TYR A 48 -11.49 2.51 -12.33
N GLN A 49 -10.98 3.53 -13.00
CA GLN A 49 -10.43 4.71 -12.35
C GLN A 49 -11.45 5.41 -11.45
N SER A 50 -12.73 5.42 -11.86
CA SER A 50 -13.79 6.07 -11.08
C SER A 50 -14.00 5.39 -9.73
N ILE A 51 -13.92 4.06 -9.68
CA ILE A 51 -14.08 3.29 -8.44
C ILE A 51 -12.89 3.56 -7.52
N PHE A 52 -11.69 3.58 -8.09
CA PHE A 52 -10.46 3.92 -7.35
C PHE A 52 -10.59 5.31 -6.73
N ASN A 53 -10.97 6.31 -7.52
CA ASN A 53 -11.10 7.69 -7.04
C ASN A 53 -12.10 7.82 -5.91
N GLU A 54 -13.25 7.14 -6.03
CA GLU A 54 -14.28 7.15 -5.00
C GLU A 54 -13.77 6.52 -3.69
N SER A 55 -13.06 5.41 -3.78
CA SER A 55 -12.52 4.72 -2.62
C SER A 55 -11.52 5.58 -1.87
N ILE A 56 -10.61 6.22 -2.59
CA ILE A 56 -9.61 7.12 -2.02
C ILE A 56 -10.31 8.27 -1.28
N LYS A 57 -11.33 8.83 -1.88
CA LYS A 57 -12.08 9.94 -1.29
C LYS A 57 -12.84 9.52 -0.04
N LYS A 58 -13.55 8.40 -0.09
CA LYS A 58 -14.33 7.89 1.04
C LYS A 58 -13.45 7.50 2.22
N ASP A 59 -12.32 6.90 1.94
CA ASP A 59 -11.41 6.42 2.97
C ASP A 59 -10.48 7.53 3.47
N ARG A 60 -10.57 8.73 2.90
CA ARG A 60 -9.74 9.88 3.25
C ARG A 60 -8.25 9.57 3.21
N ILE A 61 -7.84 8.89 2.16
CA ILE A 61 -6.45 8.47 1.99
C ILE A 61 -5.66 9.61 1.35
N LEU A 62 -4.41 9.79 1.82
CA LEU A 62 -3.48 10.71 1.17
C LEU A 62 -3.14 10.15 -0.20
N THR A 63 -3.36 10.95 -1.25
CA THR A 63 -3.27 10.48 -2.63
C THR A 63 -1.90 10.66 -3.27
N ALA A 64 -0.93 11.31 -2.59
CA ALA A 64 0.34 11.65 -3.19
C ALA A 64 1.10 10.45 -3.75
N ASN A 65 1.02 9.30 -3.08
CA ASN A 65 1.68 8.08 -3.50
C ASN A 65 0.71 6.94 -3.76
N CYS A 66 -0.48 7.25 -4.25
CA CYS A 66 -1.49 6.26 -4.60
C CYS A 66 -1.56 6.08 -6.10
N PHE A 67 -1.46 4.84 -6.55
CA PHE A 67 -1.46 4.50 -7.96
C PHE A 67 -2.50 3.43 -8.23
N VAL A 68 -3.02 3.43 -9.46
CA VAL A 68 -3.90 2.36 -9.92
C VAL A 68 -3.16 1.57 -11.01
N GLU A 69 -3.25 0.24 -10.95
CA GLU A 69 -2.71 -0.63 -11.98
C GLU A 69 -3.83 -0.98 -12.94
N PRO A 70 -3.88 -0.37 -14.14
CA PRO A 70 -5.02 -0.53 -15.03
C PRO A 70 -5.19 -1.95 -15.59
N ASN A 71 -4.14 -2.75 -15.58
CA ASN A 71 -4.23 -4.14 -16.02
C ASN A 71 -4.73 -5.08 -14.93
N GLY A 72 -4.89 -4.56 -13.71
CA GLY A 72 -5.46 -5.31 -12.60
C GLY A 72 -4.75 -6.64 -12.36
N GLU A 73 -5.53 -7.71 -12.28
CA GLU A 73 -5.01 -9.05 -12.02
C GLU A 73 -4.14 -9.62 -13.13
N LYS A 74 -4.17 -9.00 -14.32
CA LYS A 74 -3.34 -9.41 -15.45
C LYS A 74 -1.98 -8.72 -15.45
N SER A 75 -1.74 -7.81 -14.51
CA SER A 75 -0.49 -7.06 -14.46
C SER A 75 0.67 -7.93 -14.01
N GLU A 76 1.87 -7.52 -14.42
CA GLU A 76 3.09 -8.19 -14.02
C GLU A 76 3.31 -8.13 -12.51
N ILE A 77 2.99 -6.98 -11.89
CA ILE A 77 3.12 -6.80 -10.45
C ILE A 77 2.24 -7.80 -9.70
N PHE A 78 1.00 -7.97 -10.15
CA PHE A 78 0.07 -8.91 -9.54
C PHE A 78 0.63 -10.33 -9.55
N GLN A 79 1.22 -10.74 -10.68
CA GLN A 79 1.80 -12.07 -10.82
C GLN A 79 3.07 -12.22 -9.99
N THR A 80 3.95 -11.24 -10.04
CA THR A 80 5.23 -11.26 -9.34
C THR A 80 5.06 -11.41 -7.83
N TYR A 81 4.11 -10.67 -7.25
CA TYR A 81 3.85 -10.71 -5.81
C TYR A 81 2.82 -11.77 -5.43
N ARG A 82 2.35 -12.57 -6.40
CA ARG A 82 1.38 -13.65 -6.17
C ARG A 82 0.11 -13.18 -5.45
N LEU A 83 -0.41 -12.06 -5.88
CA LEU A 83 -1.56 -11.43 -5.21
C LEU A 83 -2.87 -12.20 -5.40
N HIS A 84 -2.87 -13.21 -6.26
CA HIS A 84 -4.01 -14.13 -6.38
C HIS A 84 -4.29 -14.89 -5.08
N LYS A 85 -3.29 -14.95 -4.19
CA LYS A 85 -3.45 -15.58 -2.86
C LYS A 85 -3.94 -14.59 -1.81
N GLY A 86 -4.13 -13.32 -2.19
CA GLY A 86 -4.58 -12.25 -1.31
C GLY A 86 -3.67 -11.05 -1.39
N PHE A 87 -4.26 -9.87 -1.27
CA PHE A 87 -3.49 -8.63 -1.26
C PHE A 87 -2.73 -8.51 0.05
N LYS A 88 -1.51 -8.01 -0.04
CA LYS A 88 -0.61 -7.89 1.12
C LYS A 88 0.11 -6.56 1.09
N ASN A 89 0.71 -6.20 2.23
CA ASN A 89 1.60 -5.06 2.30
C ASN A 89 3.01 -5.54 2.66
N TYR A 90 3.98 -4.70 2.34
CA TYR A 90 5.39 -4.98 2.60
C TYR A 90 6.07 -3.75 3.15
N LEU A 91 6.83 -3.91 4.22
CA LEU A 91 7.64 -2.82 4.75
C LEU A 91 9.08 -3.00 4.28
N LEU A 92 9.61 -1.98 3.61
CA LEU A 92 10.99 -1.98 3.12
C LEU A 92 11.81 -1.00 3.96
N ASP A 93 13.06 -1.37 4.22
CA ASP A 93 13.98 -0.50 4.95
C ASP A 93 14.56 0.59 4.04
N GLU A 94 15.47 1.37 4.56
CA GLU A 94 16.11 2.48 3.86
C GLU A 94 16.90 2.05 2.64
N ASN A 95 17.28 0.78 2.57
CA ASN A 95 18.04 0.21 1.45
C ASN A 95 17.15 -0.52 0.45
N GLY A 96 15.83 -0.52 0.67
CA GLY A 96 14.89 -1.20 -0.20
C GLY A 96 14.72 -2.68 0.09
N VAL A 97 15.19 -3.15 1.23
CA VAL A 97 15.07 -4.55 1.62
C VAL A 97 13.74 -4.77 2.37
N ILE A 98 13.01 -5.82 1.99
CA ILE A 98 11.76 -6.17 2.66
C ILE A 98 12.07 -6.70 4.05
N ILE A 99 11.59 -6.02 5.08
CA ILE A 99 11.83 -6.41 6.47
C ILE A 99 10.59 -6.92 7.18
N ALA A 100 9.42 -6.70 6.61
CA ALA A 100 8.17 -7.21 7.18
C ALA A 100 7.14 -7.37 6.08
N LYS A 101 6.18 -8.25 6.31
CA LYS A 101 5.11 -8.55 5.36
C LYS A 101 3.79 -8.67 6.11
N ASP A 102 2.73 -8.13 5.51
CA ASP A 102 1.36 -8.29 5.98
C ASP A 102 1.18 -7.79 7.43
N ILE A 103 1.66 -6.58 7.67
CA ILE A 103 1.60 -5.96 8.99
C ILE A 103 0.38 -5.06 9.12
N ASN A 104 -0.08 -4.85 10.37
CA ASN A 104 -1.14 -3.89 10.65
C ASN A 104 -0.54 -2.60 11.22
N ALA A 105 -1.39 -1.60 11.49
CA ALA A 105 -0.93 -0.30 11.98
C ALA A 105 -0.18 -0.38 13.31
N LYS A 106 -0.61 -1.27 14.19
CA LYS A 106 0.05 -1.46 15.49
C LYS A 106 1.45 -2.04 15.33
N GLN A 107 1.59 -3.03 14.46
CA GLN A 107 2.88 -3.64 14.17
C GLN A 107 3.81 -2.66 13.48
N LEU A 108 3.28 -1.82 12.60
CA LEU A 108 4.07 -0.79 11.93
C LEU A 108 4.76 0.12 12.95
N SER A 109 4.03 0.55 13.97
CA SER A 109 4.58 1.40 15.03
C SER A 109 5.83 0.80 15.68
N SER A 110 5.84 -0.51 15.92
CA SER A 110 6.96 -1.16 16.57
C SER A 110 8.21 -1.20 15.71
N TYR A 111 8.08 -1.18 14.38
CA TYR A 111 9.23 -1.12 13.47
C TYR A 111 9.83 0.27 13.37
N LEU A 112 9.05 1.31 13.63
CA LEU A 112 9.47 2.69 13.43
C LEU A 112 9.99 3.38 14.70
N ASN A 113 9.89 2.73 15.82
CA ASN A 113 10.37 3.29 17.09
C ASN A 113 11.85 2.97 17.38
#